data_f36f785678a2b2633c2fc2a5915f79c8
#
_entry.id   f36f785678a2b2633c2fc2a5915f79c8
#
_cell.length_a   1.000
_cell.length_b   1.000
_cell.length_c   1.000
_cell.angle_alpha   90.00
_cell.angle_beta   90.00
_cell.angle_gamma   90.00
#
_symmetry.space_group_name_H-M   'P 1'
#
loop_
_entity.id
_entity.type
_entity.pdbx_description
1 polymer ?
#
loop_
_entity_poly.entity_id
_entity_poly.type
_entity_poly.pdbx_seq_one_letter_code
_entity_poly.pdbx_strand_id
1 'polypeptide(L)'
;MKKLLNRQIAIVAVAVIATVAFFSFKSGDDRNFQIAKNLDIFNAIVKELDMFYVDTIDPNKTIREGIDNMLYTLDPYTEYFPEEDQSELEQMIKGSFGGMGSYIAYNTKLKRSMISEPFEGTPAAKAGLKAGDILMEIDGQDLAGKNNAEVSQMLRGQAGTSFKLKVERPNEKGGQTPMEFTIVRESIQTPAIPYATVMDNKVGYISLSTFSGNPSKDFKKALLDLKKQGATSLVIDLRNNGGGLLDEAVEIANYFLPRGKVIVTTKGKTKQASNTYKTLREPLDLDIPIAVLVNSGTASASEILSGSLQDLDRAVIVGNRTFGKGLVQVPRSLPYGGMMKVTTSKYYIPSGRCVQAIDY
;
A
#
# COMPACT_ATOMS: atom_id res chain seq x y z
N MET A 1 -18.76 -45.99 53.57
CA MET A 1 -17.60 -45.06 53.30
C MET A 1 -17.42 -44.70 51.83
N LYS A 2 -17.35 -45.61 50.86
CA LYS A 2 -17.16 -45.26 49.43
C LYS A 2 -18.23 -44.32 48.84
N LYS A 3 -19.51 -44.46 49.20
CA LYS A 3 -20.59 -43.55 48.68
C LYS A 3 -20.48 -42.12 49.21
N LEU A 4 -20.00 -41.90 50.42
CA LEU A 4 -19.80 -40.54 50.98
C LEU A 4 -18.57 -39.87 50.34
N LEU A 5 -17.49 -40.63 50.10
CA LEU A 5 -16.29 -40.11 49.45
C LEU A 5 -16.58 -39.66 48.00
N ASN A 6 -17.30 -40.47 47.23
CA ASN A 6 -17.71 -40.13 45.86
C ASN A 6 -18.63 -38.87 45.80
N ARG A 7 -19.48 -38.69 46.83
CA ARG A 7 -20.34 -37.50 46.91
C ARG A 7 -19.57 -36.24 47.24
N GLN A 8 -18.56 -36.35 48.09
CA GLN A 8 -17.64 -35.23 48.40
C GLN A 8 -16.76 -34.86 47.22
N ILE A 9 -16.24 -35.82 46.47
CA ILE A 9 -15.49 -35.59 45.24
C ILE A 9 -16.35 -34.90 44.17
N ALA A 10 -17.60 -35.34 44.01
CA ALA A 10 -18.51 -34.69 43.07
C ALA A 10 -18.85 -33.23 43.44
N ILE A 11 -19.02 -32.94 44.72
CA ILE A 11 -19.28 -31.54 45.22
C ILE A 11 -18.06 -30.67 44.97
N VAL A 12 -16.85 -31.17 45.25
CA VAL A 12 -15.59 -30.41 44.99
C VAL A 12 -15.40 -30.19 43.47
N ALA A 13 -15.65 -31.18 42.62
CA ALA A 13 -15.59 -31.04 41.18
C ALA A 13 -16.57 -29.98 40.64
N VAL A 14 -17.83 -30.00 41.13
CA VAL A 14 -18.84 -28.98 40.75
C VAL A 14 -18.42 -27.57 41.23
N ALA A 15 -17.88 -27.45 42.46
CA ALA A 15 -17.39 -26.19 42.97
C ALA A 15 -16.19 -25.65 42.16
N VAL A 16 -15.26 -26.51 41.75
CA VAL A 16 -14.12 -26.13 40.89
C VAL A 16 -14.61 -25.70 39.49
N ILE A 17 -15.54 -26.44 38.89
CA ILE A 17 -16.11 -26.07 37.58
C ILE A 17 -16.87 -24.76 37.68
N ALA A 18 -17.65 -24.53 38.75
CA ALA A 18 -18.36 -23.29 38.97
C ALA A 18 -17.40 -22.09 39.18
N THR A 19 -16.29 -22.31 39.89
CA THR A 19 -15.27 -21.28 40.11
C THR A 19 -14.52 -20.95 38.82
N VAL A 20 -14.13 -21.94 38.00
CA VAL A 20 -13.51 -21.73 36.70
C VAL A 20 -14.47 -21.05 35.73
N ALA A 21 -15.75 -21.43 35.70
CA ALA A 21 -16.77 -20.75 34.92
C ALA A 21 -16.94 -19.28 35.35
N PHE A 22 -17.00 -19.01 36.67
CA PHE A 22 -17.17 -17.67 37.22
C PHE A 22 -15.97 -16.75 36.89
N PHE A 23 -14.74 -17.28 36.95
CA PHE A 23 -13.54 -16.52 36.55
C PHE A 23 -13.42 -16.32 35.02
N SER A 24 -13.90 -17.27 34.22
CA SER A 24 -13.90 -17.14 32.75
C SER A 24 -14.93 -16.09 32.26
N PHE A 25 -16.08 -15.96 32.96
CA PHE A 25 -17.05 -14.91 32.64
C PHE A 25 -16.57 -13.51 33.05
N LYS A 26 -15.80 -13.39 34.13
CA LYS A 26 -15.40 -12.08 34.67
C LYS A 26 -14.48 -11.26 33.78
N SER A 27 -13.59 -11.88 32.97
CA SER A 27 -12.64 -11.13 32.14
C SER A 27 -13.24 -10.61 30.82
N GLY A 28 -14.27 -11.27 30.28
CA GLY A 28 -14.98 -10.80 29.07
C GLY A 28 -15.98 -9.67 29.37
N ASP A 29 -16.67 -9.77 30.50
CA ASP A 29 -17.68 -8.80 30.93
C ASP A 29 -17.04 -7.43 31.29
N ASP A 30 -15.89 -7.43 31.95
CA ASP A 30 -15.19 -6.21 32.35
C ASP A 30 -14.71 -5.41 31.13
N ARG A 31 -14.18 -6.08 30.12
CA ARG A 31 -13.71 -5.42 28.89
C ARG A 31 -14.88 -4.82 28.08
N ASN A 32 -15.96 -5.56 27.90
CA ASN A 32 -17.15 -5.07 27.19
C ASN A 32 -17.79 -3.90 27.92
N PHE A 33 -17.85 -3.97 29.25
CA PHE A 33 -18.32 -2.87 30.10
C PHE A 33 -17.44 -1.62 29.94
N GLN A 34 -16.09 -1.77 29.94
CA GLN A 34 -15.17 -0.64 29.74
C GLN A 34 -15.34 -0.01 28.35
N ILE A 35 -15.52 -0.81 27.30
CA ILE A 35 -15.79 -0.30 25.94
C ILE A 35 -17.11 0.50 25.95
N ALA A 36 -18.21 -0.07 26.44
CA ALA A 36 -19.50 0.59 26.48
C ALA A 36 -19.44 1.91 27.26
N LYS A 37 -18.86 1.87 28.48
CA LYS A 37 -18.67 3.06 29.31
C LYS A 37 -17.90 4.18 28.61
N ASN A 38 -16.79 3.84 27.93
CA ASN A 38 -15.99 4.84 27.25
C ASN A 38 -16.68 5.42 26.01
N LEU A 39 -17.48 4.61 25.30
CA LEU A 39 -18.30 5.10 24.19
C LEU A 39 -19.41 6.03 24.68
N ASP A 40 -20.04 5.74 25.81
CA ASP A 40 -21.05 6.63 26.43
C ASP A 40 -20.42 7.97 26.84
N ILE A 41 -19.23 7.95 27.44
CA ILE A 41 -18.49 9.17 27.82
C ILE A 41 -18.13 9.96 26.53
N PHE A 42 -17.61 9.31 25.50
CA PHE A 42 -17.28 9.97 24.23
C PHE A 42 -18.50 10.64 23.60
N ASN A 43 -19.64 9.93 23.55
CA ASN A 43 -20.90 10.48 23.04
C ASN A 43 -21.39 11.68 23.87
N ALA A 44 -21.26 11.63 25.22
CA ALA A 44 -21.58 12.75 26.06
C ALA A 44 -20.70 13.98 25.81
N ILE A 45 -19.37 13.77 25.66
CA ILE A 45 -18.42 14.85 25.31
C ILE A 45 -18.79 15.52 23.99
N VAL A 46 -19.10 14.75 22.95
CA VAL A 46 -19.49 15.31 21.64
C VAL A 46 -20.75 16.16 21.75
N LYS A 47 -21.77 15.71 22.54
CA LYS A 47 -23.00 16.48 22.79
C LYS A 47 -22.74 17.76 23.56
N GLU A 48 -21.90 17.73 24.58
CA GLU A 48 -21.57 18.93 25.38
C GLU A 48 -20.79 19.94 24.50
N LEU A 49 -19.88 19.47 23.63
CA LEU A 49 -19.15 20.34 22.70
C LEU A 49 -20.11 21.00 21.71
N ASP A 50 -21.01 20.22 21.08
CA ASP A 50 -22.00 20.75 20.15
C ASP A 50 -22.92 21.80 20.77
N MET A 51 -23.25 21.63 22.05
CA MET A 51 -24.21 22.51 22.76
C MET A 51 -23.54 23.75 23.36
N PHE A 52 -22.31 23.64 23.89
CA PHE A 52 -21.73 24.66 24.76
C PHE A 52 -20.40 25.24 24.28
N TYR A 53 -19.78 24.69 23.25
CA TYR A 53 -18.53 25.24 22.74
C TYR A 53 -18.78 26.65 22.17
N VAL A 54 -17.82 27.55 22.38
CA VAL A 54 -17.94 28.98 22.05
C VAL A 54 -18.25 29.24 20.57
N ASP A 55 -17.69 28.42 19.66
CA ASP A 55 -17.91 28.54 18.24
C ASP A 55 -18.66 27.32 17.69
N THR A 56 -19.25 27.44 16.51
CA THR A 56 -19.90 26.32 15.83
C THR A 56 -18.84 25.28 15.43
N ILE A 57 -19.00 24.04 15.89
CA ILE A 57 -18.15 22.92 15.48
C ILE A 57 -18.74 22.20 14.26
N ASP A 58 -17.86 21.63 13.44
CA ASP A 58 -18.24 20.64 12.42
C ASP A 58 -18.08 19.24 13.05
N PRO A 59 -19.20 18.55 13.38
CA PRO A 59 -19.14 17.24 14.02
C PRO A 59 -18.39 16.19 13.18
N ASN A 60 -18.55 16.22 11.84
CA ASN A 60 -17.89 15.27 10.96
C ASN A 60 -16.37 15.43 11.02
N LYS A 61 -15.88 16.66 10.93
CA LYS A 61 -14.45 16.95 11.02
C LYS A 61 -13.89 16.61 12.39
N THR A 62 -14.56 17.04 13.47
CA THR A 62 -14.08 16.84 14.83
C THR A 62 -14.03 15.36 15.24
N ILE A 63 -15.06 14.59 14.85
CA ILE A 63 -15.11 13.15 15.15
C ILE A 63 -14.08 12.42 14.30
N ARG A 64 -13.91 12.78 13.03
CA ARG A 64 -12.89 12.20 12.15
C ARG A 64 -11.50 12.38 12.71
N GLU A 65 -11.12 13.58 13.10
CA GLU A 65 -9.83 13.85 13.74
C GLU A 65 -9.61 13.01 15.01
N GLY A 66 -10.68 12.81 15.78
CA GLY A 66 -10.67 11.92 16.96
C GLY A 66 -10.39 10.45 16.58
N ILE A 67 -11.04 9.96 15.54
CA ILE A 67 -10.84 8.59 15.02
C ILE A 67 -9.40 8.45 14.49
N ASP A 68 -8.94 9.36 13.65
CA ASP A 68 -7.62 9.32 13.05
C ASP A 68 -6.52 9.32 14.11
N ASN A 69 -6.62 10.18 15.12
CA ASN A 69 -5.69 10.19 16.25
C ASN A 69 -5.73 8.88 17.06
N MET A 70 -6.92 8.34 17.33
CA MET A 70 -7.07 7.05 18.02
C MET A 70 -6.38 5.92 17.25
N LEU A 71 -6.56 5.85 15.92
CA LEU A 71 -5.94 4.83 15.09
C LEU A 71 -4.43 5.01 15.01
N TYR A 72 -3.95 6.24 14.89
CA TYR A 72 -2.53 6.57 14.85
C TYR A 72 -1.76 6.14 16.12
N THR A 73 -2.44 6.04 17.28
CA THR A 73 -1.82 5.50 18.50
C THR A 73 -1.49 4.00 18.42
N LEU A 74 -2.01 3.29 17.42
CA LEU A 74 -1.77 1.87 17.23
C LEU A 74 -0.58 1.63 16.28
N ASP A 75 -0.62 2.28 15.13
CA ASP A 75 0.41 2.30 14.10
C ASP A 75 0.04 3.34 13.02
N PRO A 76 0.98 3.80 12.17
CA PRO A 76 0.71 4.82 11.15
C PRO A 76 0.02 4.28 9.88
N TYR A 77 -0.37 3.00 9.83
CA TYR A 77 -0.94 2.36 8.66
C TYR A 77 -2.41 1.95 8.83
N THR A 78 -2.89 1.94 10.09
CA THR A 78 -4.29 1.71 10.41
C THR A 78 -5.05 3.01 10.21
N GLU A 79 -5.91 3.07 9.19
CA GLU A 79 -6.55 4.30 8.71
C GLU A 79 -8.05 4.09 8.49
N TYR A 80 -8.83 5.15 8.70
CA TYR A 80 -10.25 5.21 8.42
C TYR A 80 -10.52 6.01 7.14
N PHE A 81 -11.36 5.47 6.29
CA PHE A 81 -11.85 6.08 5.04
C PHE A 81 -13.36 6.23 5.15
N PRO A 82 -13.90 7.44 5.21
CA PRO A 82 -15.34 7.68 5.10
C PRO A 82 -15.85 7.30 3.70
N GLU A 83 -17.17 7.30 3.51
CA GLU A 83 -17.79 6.91 2.24
C GLU A 83 -17.25 7.68 1.03
N GLU A 84 -17.04 8.97 1.18
CA GLU A 84 -16.51 9.85 0.14
C GLU A 84 -15.07 9.50 -0.29
N ASP A 85 -14.26 8.92 0.61
CA ASP A 85 -12.87 8.54 0.36
C ASP A 85 -12.72 7.06 -0.05
N GLN A 86 -13.82 6.29 -0.12
CA GLN A 86 -13.79 4.85 -0.45
C GLN A 86 -13.16 4.58 -1.83
N SER A 87 -13.39 5.48 -2.79
CA SER A 87 -12.80 5.39 -4.12
C SER A 87 -11.27 5.50 -4.09
N GLU A 88 -10.71 6.25 -3.16
CA GLU A 88 -9.26 6.38 -2.97
C GLU A 88 -8.64 5.06 -2.49
N LEU A 89 -9.26 4.43 -1.49
CA LEU A 89 -8.82 3.12 -1.00
C LEU A 89 -8.90 2.04 -2.10
N GLU A 90 -9.98 2.01 -2.88
CA GLU A 90 -10.11 1.08 -4.00
C GLU A 90 -9.03 1.30 -5.06
N GLN A 91 -8.72 2.57 -5.37
CA GLN A 91 -7.67 2.91 -6.32
C GLN A 91 -6.30 2.47 -5.83
N MET A 92 -5.98 2.66 -4.54
CA MET A 92 -4.75 2.17 -3.93
C MET A 92 -4.60 0.64 -4.08
N ILE A 93 -5.68 -0.11 -3.84
CA ILE A 93 -5.69 -1.57 -3.94
C ILE A 93 -5.55 -2.02 -5.41
N LYS A 94 -6.29 -1.38 -6.32
CA LYS A 94 -6.28 -1.70 -7.75
C LYS A 94 -5.02 -1.19 -8.47
N GLY A 95 -4.22 -0.31 -7.84
CA GLY A 95 -3.07 0.36 -8.47
C GLY A 95 -3.47 1.33 -9.57
N SER A 96 -4.71 1.84 -9.51
CA SER A 96 -5.24 2.85 -10.43
C SER A 96 -5.59 4.13 -9.67
N PHE A 97 -5.59 5.24 -10.36
CA PHE A 97 -6.05 6.53 -9.82
C PHE A 97 -6.80 7.32 -10.89
N GLY A 98 -7.76 8.12 -10.48
CA GLY A 98 -8.42 9.04 -11.40
C GLY A 98 -7.50 10.24 -11.68
N GLY A 99 -7.16 10.46 -12.96
CA GLY A 99 -6.23 11.52 -13.33
C GLY A 99 -6.01 11.67 -14.82
N MET A 100 -4.95 12.36 -15.21
CA MET A 100 -4.61 12.59 -16.62
C MET A 100 -3.61 11.58 -17.20
N GLY A 101 -2.88 10.83 -16.35
CA GLY A 101 -1.90 9.81 -16.78
C GLY A 101 -0.59 10.40 -17.27
N SER A 102 0.18 11.00 -16.36
CA SER A 102 1.51 11.51 -16.65
C SER A 102 2.38 11.49 -15.39
N TYR A 103 3.68 11.25 -15.55
CA TYR A 103 4.66 11.62 -14.53
C TYR A 103 4.89 13.13 -14.58
N ILE A 104 5.08 13.72 -13.41
CA ILE A 104 5.49 15.11 -13.24
C ILE A 104 6.79 15.20 -12.45
N ALA A 105 7.64 16.17 -12.79
CA ALA A 105 8.88 16.44 -12.10
C ALA A 105 8.93 17.90 -11.65
N TYR A 106 9.50 18.16 -10.48
CA TYR A 106 9.66 19.53 -9.98
C TYR A 106 10.93 20.17 -10.52
N ASN A 107 10.77 21.30 -11.19
CA ASN A 107 11.89 22.11 -11.64
C ASN A 107 12.26 23.15 -10.56
N THR A 108 13.38 22.93 -9.88
CA THR A 108 13.84 23.79 -8.77
C THR A 108 14.17 25.21 -9.20
N LYS A 109 14.61 25.42 -10.45
CA LYS A 109 14.95 26.74 -11.00
C LYS A 109 13.69 27.55 -11.30
N LEU A 110 12.67 26.91 -11.88
CA LEU A 110 11.40 27.55 -12.22
C LEU A 110 10.42 27.56 -11.03
N LYS A 111 10.71 26.80 -9.97
CA LYS A 111 9.82 26.56 -8.83
C LYS A 111 8.41 26.11 -9.27
N ARG A 112 8.36 25.25 -10.28
CA ARG A 112 7.12 24.71 -10.86
C ARG A 112 7.29 23.23 -11.22
N SER A 113 6.18 22.51 -11.20
CA SER A 113 6.14 21.17 -11.75
C SER A 113 6.04 21.23 -13.28
N MET A 114 6.57 20.20 -13.93
CA MET A 114 6.54 20.05 -15.39
C MET A 114 6.17 18.61 -15.75
N ILE A 115 5.60 18.41 -16.91
CA ILE A 115 5.37 17.08 -17.45
C ILE A 115 6.73 16.41 -17.68
N SER A 116 6.95 15.26 -17.04
CA SER A 116 8.12 14.43 -17.27
C SER A 116 7.85 13.46 -18.42
N GLU A 117 6.72 12.73 -18.34
CA GLU A 117 6.32 11.76 -19.36
C GLU A 117 4.81 11.53 -19.32
N PRO A 118 4.05 11.82 -20.39
CA PRO A 118 2.66 11.40 -20.52
C PRO A 118 2.62 9.90 -20.85
N PHE A 119 1.73 9.14 -20.19
CA PHE A 119 1.57 7.71 -20.48
C PHE A 119 0.80 7.53 -21.77
N GLU A 120 1.24 6.55 -22.58
CA GLU A 120 0.60 6.23 -23.83
C GLU A 120 -0.89 5.86 -23.64
N GLY A 121 -1.75 6.36 -24.49
CA GLY A 121 -3.19 6.10 -24.48
C GLY A 121 -3.99 6.81 -23.39
N THR A 122 -3.37 7.63 -22.53
CA THR A 122 -4.03 8.35 -21.44
C THR A 122 -4.55 9.74 -21.85
N PRO A 123 -5.38 10.39 -21.03
CA PRO A 123 -5.87 11.74 -21.30
C PRO A 123 -4.78 12.76 -21.59
N ALA A 124 -3.65 12.69 -20.86
CA ALA A 124 -2.53 13.60 -21.10
C ALA A 124 -1.95 13.44 -22.51
N ALA A 125 -1.70 12.20 -22.94
CA ALA A 125 -1.18 11.91 -24.28
C ALA A 125 -2.21 12.25 -25.37
N LYS A 126 -3.48 11.87 -25.17
CA LYS A 126 -4.59 12.19 -26.10
C LYS A 126 -4.81 13.70 -26.29
N ALA A 127 -4.62 14.49 -25.23
CA ALA A 127 -4.71 15.95 -25.30
C ALA A 127 -3.48 16.58 -25.97
N GLY A 128 -2.38 15.84 -26.16
CA GLY A 128 -1.17 16.34 -26.80
C GLY A 128 -0.20 17.04 -25.83
N LEU A 129 -0.28 16.75 -24.52
CA LEU A 129 0.73 17.15 -23.56
C LEU A 129 2.06 16.45 -23.90
N LYS A 130 3.17 17.13 -23.67
CA LYS A 130 4.51 16.63 -23.99
C LYS A 130 5.46 16.76 -22.80
N ALA A 131 6.48 15.93 -22.77
CA ALA A 131 7.58 16.09 -21.84
C ALA A 131 8.17 17.51 -21.98
N GLY A 132 8.42 18.15 -20.84
CA GLY A 132 8.91 19.53 -20.79
C GLY A 132 7.82 20.62 -20.66
N ASP A 133 6.52 20.28 -20.83
CA ASP A 133 5.44 21.26 -20.59
C ASP A 133 5.43 21.68 -19.12
N ILE A 134 5.56 22.98 -18.87
CA ILE A 134 5.60 23.56 -17.53
C ILE A 134 4.17 23.82 -17.07
N LEU A 135 3.76 23.28 -15.94
CA LEU A 135 2.41 23.41 -15.39
C LEU A 135 2.23 24.79 -14.75
N MET A 136 1.30 25.57 -15.26
CA MET A 136 1.08 26.97 -14.85
C MET A 136 -0.14 27.10 -13.93
N GLU A 137 -1.31 26.62 -14.37
CA GLU A 137 -2.58 26.73 -13.64
C GLU A 137 -3.43 25.48 -13.81
N ILE A 138 -4.18 25.14 -12.75
CA ILE A 138 -5.28 24.14 -12.78
C ILE A 138 -6.56 24.85 -12.34
N ASP A 139 -7.59 24.86 -13.19
CA ASP A 139 -8.89 25.53 -12.95
C ASP A 139 -8.74 26.98 -12.44
N GLY A 140 -7.78 27.73 -12.99
CA GLY A 140 -7.47 29.12 -12.62
C GLY A 140 -6.62 29.27 -11.37
N GLN A 141 -6.22 28.19 -10.68
CA GLN A 141 -5.30 28.25 -9.55
C GLN A 141 -3.84 28.18 -10.01
N ASP A 142 -3.04 29.19 -9.68
CA ASP A 142 -1.61 29.20 -9.99
C ASP A 142 -0.85 28.10 -9.22
N LEU A 143 0.06 27.45 -9.91
CA LEU A 143 0.89 26.35 -9.38
C LEU A 143 2.30 26.81 -8.96
N ALA A 144 2.59 28.12 -8.97
CA ALA A 144 3.88 28.65 -8.54
C ALA A 144 4.16 28.26 -7.06
N GLY A 145 5.34 27.72 -6.82
CA GLY A 145 5.81 27.36 -5.49
C GLY A 145 5.17 26.10 -4.89
N LYS A 146 4.14 25.50 -5.52
CA LYS A 146 3.57 24.23 -5.08
C LYS A 146 4.53 23.09 -5.40
N ASN A 147 4.70 22.17 -4.45
CA ASN A 147 5.52 20.99 -4.67
C ASN A 147 4.79 19.94 -5.53
N ASN A 148 5.52 18.89 -5.96
CA ASN A 148 4.93 17.84 -6.81
C ASN A 148 3.75 17.09 -6.17
N ALA A 149 3.74 16.91 -4.85
CA ALA A 149 2.67 16.21 -4.17
C ALA A 149 1.37 17.04 -4.21
N GLU A 150 1.45 18.34 -3.94
CA GLU A 150 0.32 19.26 -4.01
C GLU A 150 -0.24 19.35 -5.45
N VAL A 151 0.64 19.50 -6.45
CA VAL A 151 0.21 19.53 -7.85
C VAL A 151 -0.40 18.20 -8.28
N SER A 152 0.19 17.08 -7.87
CA SER A 152 -0.35 15.75 -8.16
C SER A 152 -1.74 15.55 -7.57
N GLN A 153 -1.97 16.04 -6.35
CA GLN A 153 -3.29 15.99 -5.70
C GLN A 153 -4.34 16.80 -6.48
N MET A 154 -3.99 17.99 -6.97
CA MET A 154 -4.89 18.81 -7.79
C MET A 154 -5.21 18.19 -9.16
N LEU A 155 -4.24 17.48 -9.76
CA LEU A 155 -4.43 16.77 -11.03
C LEU A 155 -5.31 15.52 -10.90
N ARG A 156 -5.32 14.89 -9.71
CA ARG A 156 -6.17 13.73 -9.40
C ARG A 156 -7.61 14.15 -9.18
N GLY A 157 -8.50 13.16 -9.19
CA GLY A 157 -9.92 13.32 -8.90
C GLY A 157 -10.72 12.17 -9.48
N GLN A 158 -12.02 12.20 -9.32
CA GLN A 158 -12.91 11.15 -9.83
C GLN A 158 -12.81 11.01 -11.35
N ALA A 159 -12.69 9.79 -11.85
CA ALA A 159 -12.74 9.51 -13.28
C ALA A 159 -14.06 10.03 -13.90
N GLY A 160 -13.98 10.62 -15.08
CA GLY A 160 -15.09 11.27 -15.76
C GLY A 160 -15.25 12.78 -15.45
N THR A 161 -14.58 13.30 -14.40
CA THR A 161 -14.56 14.76 -14.16
C THR A 161 -13.52 15.44 -15.06
N SER A 162 -13.74 16.71 -15.39
CA SER A 162 -12.81 17.50 -16.21
C SER A 162 -12.18 18.63 -15.42
N PHE A 163 -11.02 19.08 -15.88
CA PHE A 163 -10.34 20.28 -15.40
C PHE A 163 -9.61 20.99 -16.54
N LYS A 164 -9.38 22.29 -16.39
CA LYS A 164 -8.60 23.09 -17.30
C LYS A 164 -7.15 23.17 -16.84
N LEU A 165 -6.21 22.86 -17.73
CA LEU A 165 -4.77 22.90 -17.46
C LEU A 165 -4.12 23.92 -18.39
N LYS A 166 -3.47 24.94 -17.82
CA LYS A 166 -2.59 25.85 -18.58
C LYS A 166 -1.16 25.40 -18.41
N VAL A 167 -0.45 25.34 -19.50
CA VAL A 167 0.99 25.01 -19.55
C VAL A 167 1.75 26.04 -20.39
N GLU A 168 3.04 26.10 -20.15
CA GLU A 168 3.99 26.78 -21.04
C GLU A 168 4.93 25.74 -21.65
N ARG A 169 4.90 25.64 -22.97
CA ARG A 169 5.73 24.70 -23.73
C ARG A 169 6.98 25.40 -24.22
N PRO A 170 8.18 24.90 -23.84
CA PRO A 170 9.44 25.41 -24.41
C PRO A 170 9.45 25.26 -25.94
N ASN A 171 9.89 26.29 -26.65
CA ASN A 171 9.99 26.29 -28.10
C ASN A 171 11.45 26.38 -28.58
N GLU A 172 11.68 26.06 -29.85
CA GLU A 172 13.00 26.01 -30.47
C GLU A 172 13.73 27.37 -30.50
N LYS A 173 13.01 28.49 -30.31
CA LYS A 173 13.57 29.85 -30.27
C LYS A 173 14.01 30.27 -28.87
N GLY A 174 13.98 29.33 -27.87
CA GLY A 174 14.34 29.62 -26.48
C GLY A 174 13.28 30.35 -25.68
N GLY A 175 12.07 30.52 -26.24
CA GLY A 175 10.90 31.07 -25.56
C GLY A 175 9.95 29.99 -25.08
N GLN A 176 8.79 30.43 -24.58
CA GLN A 176 7.71 29.55 -24.10
C GLN A 176 6.42 29.90 -24.86
N THR A 177 5.63 28.89 -25.19
CA THR A 177 4.34 29.04 -25.85
C THR A 177 3.25 28.65 -24.87
N PRO A 178 2.34 29.57 -24.46
CA PRO A 178 1.23 29.25 -23.58
C PRO A 178 0.21 28.38 -24.33
N MET A 179 -0.29 27.34 -23.64
CA MET A 179 -1.31 26.46 -24.16
C MET A 179 -2.31 26.14 -23.05
N GLU A 180 -3.57 25.92 -23.43
CA GLU A 180 -4.64 25.50 -22.52
C GLU A 180 -5.26 24.21 -23.02
N PHE A 181 -5.47 23.27 -22.09
CA PHE A 181 -6.05 21.96 -22.34
C PHE A 181 -7.26 21.74 -21.43
N THR A 182 -8.32 21.15 -21.94
CA THR A 182 -9.39 20.60 -21.12
C THR A 182 -9.15 19.09 -21.03
N ILE A 183 -8.86 18.60 -19.83
CA ILE A 183 -8.53 17.20 -19.59
C ILE A 183 -9.71 16.54 -18.88
N VAL A 184 -10.21 15.43 -19.41
CA VAL A 184 -11.17 14.56 -18.72
C VAL A 184 -10.38 13.47 -18.00
N ARG A 185 -10.54 13.38 -16.69
CA ARG A 185 -9.85 12.34 -15.89
C ARG A 185 -10.38 10.97 -16.28
N GLU A 186 -9.47 10.04 -16.46
CA GLU A 186 -9.76 8.61 -16.64
C GLU A 186 -9.18 7.82 -15.45
N SER A 187 -9.60 6.55 -15.30
CA SER A 187 -8.91 5.63 -14.38
C SER A 187 -7.56 5.25 -14.99
N ILE A 188 -6.49 5.77 -14.41
CA ILE A 188 -5.13 5.58 -14.89
C ILE A 188 -4.50 4.44 -14.10
N GLN A 189 -4.03 3.43 -14.78
CA GLN A 189 -3.24 2.36 -14.18
C GLN A 189 -1.76 2.71 -14.29
N THR A 190 -1.07 2.77 -13.15
CA THR A 190 0.38 2.94 -13.16
C THR A 190 1.03 1.66 -13.70
N PRO A 191 1.89 1.74 -14.73
CA PRO A 191 2.60 0.56 -15.22
C PRO A 191 3.42 -0.09 -14.09
N ALA A 192 3.18 -1.38 -13.84
CA ALA A 192 3.97 -2.10 -12.84
C ALA A 192 5.42 -2.29 -13.30
N ILE A 193 5.63 -2.46 -14.60
CA ILE A 193 6.93 -2.55 -15.25
C ILE A 193 7.11 -1.35 -16.18
N PRO A 194 7.52 -0.18 -15.67
CA PRO A 194 7.71 1.02 -16.49
C PRO A 194 8.87 0.86 -17.49
N TYR A 195 9.83 0.00 -17.19
CA TYR A 195 10.99 -0.19 -18.05
C TYR A 195 11.56 -1.60 -17.95
N ALA A 196 11.87 -2.21 -19.08
CA ALA A 196 12.58 -3.48 -19.19
C ALA A 196 13.46 -3.47 -20.44
N THR A 197 14.72 -3.88 -20.31
CA THR A 197 15.69 -3.91 -21.42
C THR A 197 16.77 -4.96 -21.21
N VAL A 198 17.44 -5.37 -22.29
CA VAL A 198 18.71 -6.09 -22.21
C VAL A 198 19.84 -5.07 -22.27
N MET A 199 20.61 -5.01 -21.20
CA MET A 199 21.81 -4.17 -21.09
C MET A 199 23.02 -4.86 -21.72
N ASP A 200 24.16 -4.19 -21.75
CA ASP A 200 25.43 -4.79 -22.15
C ASP A 200 25.71 -6.09 -21.37
N ASN A 201 26.52 -6.97 -21.95
CA ASN A 201 26.86 -8.29 -21.39
C ASN A 201 25.64 -9.22 -21.16
N LYS A 202 24.55 -9.03 -21.89
CA LYS A 202 23.32 -9.85 -21.83
C LYS A 202 22.65 -9.83 -20.44
N VAL A 203 22.72 -8.72 -19.73
CA VAL A 203 22.03 -8.51 -18.48
C VAL A 203 20.61 -8.03 -18.75
N GLY A 204 19.60 -8.80 -18.39
CA GLY A 204 18.21 -8.36 -18.39
C GLY A 204 17.97 -7.42 -17.21
N TYR A 205 17.33 -6.29 -17.43
CA TYR A 205 16.94 -5.34 -16.41
C TYR A 205 15.42 -5.17 -16.42
N ILE A 206 14.79 -5.27 -15.25
CA ILE A 206 13.36 -5.03 -15.05
C ILE A 206 13.19 -4.03 -13.90
N SER A 207 12.60 -2.88 -14.18
CA SER A 207 12.13 -1.95 -13.16
C SER A 207 10.72 -2.35 -12.73
N LEU A 208 10.54 -2.74 -11.47
CA LEU A 208 9.25 -3.08 -10.87
C LEU A 208 8.86 -1.97 -9.90
N SER A 209 7.89 -1.14 -10.28
CA SER A 209 7.53 0.10 -9.57
C SER A 209 6.45 -0.09 -8.50
N THR A 210 5.62 -1.15 -8.61
CA THR A 210 4.52 -1.42 -7.68
C THR A 210 4.12 -2.89 -7.71
N PHE A 211 3.50 -3.35 -6.61
CA PHE A 211 2.83 -4.65 -6.53
C PHE A 211 1.30 -4.53 -6.57
N SER A 212 0.77 -3.43 -7.08
CA SER A 212 -0.67 -3.23 -7.29
C SER A 212 -1.09 -3.61 -8.71
N GLY A 213 -2.34 -4.00 -8.90
CA GLY A 213 -2.84 -4.49 -10.19
C GLY A 213 -2.46 -5.96 -10.44
N ASN A 214 -1.81 -6.23 -11.57
CA ASN A 214 -1.37 -7.59 -11.96
C ASN A 214 0.14 -7.61 -12.31
N PRO A 215 1.04 -7.12 -11.46
CA PRO A 215 2.46 -6.98 -11.77
C PRO A 215 3.16 -8.30 -12.07
N SER A 216 2.71 -9.42 -11.52
CA SER A 216 3.28 -10.73 -11.80
C SER A 216 3.14 -11.13 -13.28
N LYS A 217 2.01 -10.84 -13.91
CA LYS A 217 1.81 -11.10 -15.34
C LYS A 217 2.72 -10.25 -16.22
N ASP A 218 2.81 -8.95 -15.90
CA ASP A 218 3.65 -8.01 -16.63
C ASP A 218 5.13 -8.36 -16.46
N PHE A 219 5.53 -8.74 -15.25
CA PHE A 219 6.87 -9.22 -14.94
C PHE A 219 7.22 -10.49 -15.72
N LYS A 220 6.30 -11.47 -15.72
CA LYS A 220 6.48 -12.70 -16.51
C LYS A 220 6.68 -12.40 -17.99
N LYS A 221 5.87 -11.52 -18.57
CA LYS A 221 6.00 -11.10 -19.96
C LYS A 221 7.36 -10.47 -20.20
N ALA A 222 7.76 -9.48 -19.38
CA ALA A 222 9.05 -8.82 -19.50
C ALA A 222 10.21 -9.82 -19.39
N LEU A 223 10.19 -10.71 -18.39
CA LEU A 223 11.22 -11.76 -18.22
C LEU A 223 11.37 -12.65 -19.46
N LEU A 224 10.26 -13.15 -19.99
CA LEU A 224 10.28 -14.02 -21.18
C LEU A 224 10.78 -13.27 -22.42
N ASP A 225 10.42 -12.01 -22.59
CA ASP A 225 10.86 -11.18 -23.70
C ASP A 225 12.37 -10.85 -23.61
N LEU A 226 12.90 -10.57 -22.41
CA LEU A 226 14.33 -10.39 -22.20
C LEU A 226 15.12 -11.68 -22.48
N LYS A 227 14.61 -12.84 -22.05
CA LYS A 227 15.22 -14.15 -22.36
C LYS A 227 15.27 -14.43 -23.87
N LYS A 228 14.21 -14.12 -24.61
CA LYS A 228 14.20 -14.21 -26.08
C LYS A 228 15.25 -13.30 -26.74
N GLN A 229 15.53 -12.14 -26.14
CA GLN A 229 16.57 -11.21 -26.56
C GLN A 229 17.99 -11.66 -26.14
N GLY A 230 18.12 -12.79 -25.45
CA GLY A 230 19.39 -13.37 -25.07
C GLY A 230 19.93 -12.97 -23.69
N ALA A 231 19.08 -12.46 -22.80
CA ALA A 231 19.48 -12.20 -21.43
C ALA A 231 19.88 -13.50 -20.70
N THR A 232 21.06 -13.51 -20.07
CA THR A 232 21.63 -14.65 -19.34
C THR A 232 21.73 -14.39 -17.82
N SER A 233 21.45 -13.17 -17.37
CA SER A 233 21.34 -12.76 -15.97
C SER A 233 20.25 -11.69 -15.83
N LEU A 234 19.78 -11.44 -14.60
CA LEU A 234 18.64 -10.55 -14.35
C LEU A 234 18.95 -9.56 -13.22
N VAL A 235 18.63 -8.32 -13.45
CA VAL A 235 18.54 -7.29 -12.42
C VAL A 235 17.06 -6.92 -12.23
N ILE A 236 16.57 -7.06 -11.00
CA ILE A 236 15.23 -6.62 -10.59
C ILE A 236 15.40 -5.33 -9.77
N ASP A 237 14.89 -4.22 -10.25
CA ASP A 237 14.99 -2.95 -9.55
C ASP A 237 13.71 -2.67 -8.75
N LEU A 238 13.84 -2.72 -7.42
CA LEU A 238 12.79 -2.43 -6.43
C LEU A 238 13.01 -1.10 -5.71
N ARG A 239 13.95 -0.28 -6.17
CA ARG A 239 14.19 1.03 -5.55
C ARG A 239 12.96 1.91 -5.67
N ASN A 240 12.57 2.55 -4.55
CA ASN A 240 11.36 3.38 -4.41
C ASN A 240 10.04 2.64 -4.65
N ASN A 241 10.04 1.30 -4.65
CA ASN A 241 8.82 0.51 -4.71
C ASN A 241 8.26 0.28 -3.30
N GLY A 242 7.19 1.01 -2.95
CA GLY A 242 6.53 0.94 -1.64
C GLY A 242 5.75 -0.36 -1.37
N GLY A 243 5.74 -1.31 -2.31
CA GLY A 243 5.05 -2.59 -2.18
C GLY A 243 3.72 -2.63 -2.91
N GLY A 244 2.72 -3.26 -2.28
CA GLY A 244 1.38 -3.53 -2.79
C GLY A 244 0.87 -4.89 -2.31
N LEU A 245 0.30 -5.68 -3.21
CA LEU A 245 -0.32 -6.97 -2.88
C LEU A 245 0.74 -8.03 -2.55
N LEU A 246 0.58 -8.66 -1.39
CA LEU A 246 1.47 -9.73 -0.91
C LEU A 246 1.49 -10.92 -1.89
N ASP A 247 0.31 -11.31 -2.40
CA ASP A 247 0.17 -12.45 -3.31
C ASP A 247 0.95 -12.26 -4.61
N GLU A 248 1.07 -11.02 -5.09
CA GLU A 248 1.84 -10.68 -6.28
C GLU A 248 3.36 -10.86 -6.05
N ALA A 249 3.86 -10.50 -4.86
CA ALA A 249 5.25 -10.76 -4.50
C ALA A 249 5.54 -12.27 -4.41
N VAL A 250 4.62 -13.05 -3.84
CA VAL A 250 4.70 -14.51 -3.79
C VAL A 250 4.70 -15.10 -5.20
N GLU A 251 3.85 -14.61 -6.09
CA GLU A 251 3.78 -15.10 -7.48
C GLU A 251 5.05 -14.79 -8.27
N ILE A 252 5.66 -13.61 -8.09
CA ILE A 252 6.95 -13.29 -8.74
C ILE A 252 8.07 -14.17 -8.16
N ALA A 253 8.11 -14.37 -6.84
CA ALA A 253 9.08 -15.28 -6.22
C ALA A 253 8.94 -16.72 -6.75
N ASN A 254 7.71 -17.16 -7.05
CA ASN A 254 7.42 -18.47 -7.60
C ASN A 254 8.06 -18.71 -9.00
N TYR A 255 8.38 -17.65 -9.75
CA TYR A 255 9.05 -17.79 -11.05
C TYR A 255 10.50 -18.28 -10.91
N PHE A 256 11.12 -18.13 -9.76
CA PHE A 256 12.53 -18.35 -9.52
C PHE A 256 12.85 -19.39 -8.44
N LEU A 257 11.85 -19.95 -7.78
CA LEU A 257 12.03 -20.85 -6.64
C LEU A 257 11.31 -22.18 -6.89
N PRO A 258 11.86 -23.31 -6.41
CA PRO A 258 11.21 -24.60 -6.51
C PRO A 258 9.85 -24.60 -5.83
N ARG A 259 8.93 -25.43 -6.32
CA ARG A 259 7.61 -25.61 -5.70
C ARG A 259 7.71 -26.07 -4.23
N GLY A 260 6.79 -25.53 -3.39
CA GLY A 260 6.68 -25.86 -1.96
C GLY A 260 7.57 -25.04 -1.03
N LYS A 261 8.38 -24.12 -1.54
CA LYS A 261 9.20 -23.22 -0.70
C LYS A 261 8.31 -22.19 0.00
N VAL A 262 8.53 -21.99 1.30
CA VAL A 262 7.90 -20.91 2.06
C VAL A 262 8.49 -19.59 1.63
N ILE A 263 7.63 -18.63 1.27
CA ILE A 263 8.02 -17.28 0.88
C ILE A 263 7.80 -16.30 2.03
N VAL A 264 6.66 -16.38 2.69
CA VAL A 264 6.30 -15.50 3.80
C VAL A 264 5.29 -16.19 4.70
N THR A 265 5.38 -15.92 6.00
CA THR A 265 4.39 -16.34 6.99
C THR A 265 3.81 -15.11 7.66
N THR A 266 2.50 -15.00 7.74
CA THR A 266 1.83 -13.95 8.52
C THR A 266 1.42 -14.51 9.88
N LYS A 267 1.54 -13.69 10.94
CA LYS A 267 1.08 -14.03 12.30
C LYS A 267 0.25 -12.87 12.83
N GLY A 268 -0.98 -13.14 13.14
CA GLY A 268 -1.94 -12.19 13.71
C GLY A 268 -2.65 -12.74 14.94
N LYS A 269 -3.54 -11.93 15.50
CA LYS A 269 -4.32 -12.27 16.69
C LYS A 269 -5.31 -13.42 16.44
N THR A 270 -5.82 -13.53 15.22
CA THR A 270 -6.79 -14.56 14.83
C THR A 270 -6.17 -15.61 13.92
N LYS A 271 -6.76 -16.80 13.84
CA LYS A 271 -6.32 -17.85 12.91
C LYS A 271 -6.38 -17.38 11.45
N GLN A 272 -7.40 -16.60 11.08
CA GLN A 272 -7.57 -16.07 9.72
C GLN A 272 -6.45 -15.08 9.33
N ALA A 273 -5.84 -14.42 10.31
CA ALA A 273 -4.73 -13.50 10.10
C ALA A 273 -3.35 -14.18 10.10
N SER A 274 -3.30 -15.50 10.31
CA SER A 274 -2.07 -16.30 10.40
C SER A 274 -2.04 -17.31 9.26
N ASN A 275 -1.20 -17.06 8.25
CA ASN A 275 -1.11 -17.87 7.03
C ASN A 275 0.35 -18.13 6.66
N THR A 276 0.59 -19.20 5.90
CA THR A 276 1.90 -19.51 5.32
C THR A 276 1.76 -19.55 3.79
N TYR A 277 2.44 -18.67 3.12
CA TYR A 277 2.45 -18.55 1.66
C TYR A 277 3.66 -19.30 1.11
N LYS A 278 3.40 -20.16 0.13
CA LYS A 278 4.41 -21.02 -0.50
C LYS A 278 4.35 -20.88 -2.01
N THR A 279 5.44 -21.22 -2.67
CA THR A 279 5.43 -21.44 -4.12
C THR A 279 4.53 -22.64 -4.46
N LEU A 280 3.61 -22.43 -5.40
CA LEU A 280 2.59 -23.44 -5.76
C LEU A 280 2.77 -24.00 -7.17
N ARG A 281 3.50 -23.29 -8.04
CA ARG A 281 3.67 -23.62 -9.46
C ARG A 281 5.10 -24.04 -9.75
N GLU A 282 5.29 -24.67 -10.92
CA GLU A 282 6.63 -24.89 -11.46
C GLU A 282 7.28 -23.54 -11.78
N PRO A 283 8.58 -23.39 -11.43
CA PRO A 283 9.31 -22.16 -11.70
C PRO A 283 9.49 -21.91 -13.19
N LEU A 284 9.71 -20.66 -13.56
CA LEU A 284 10.07 -20.29 -14.94
C LEU A 284 11.57 -20.45 -15.20
N ASP A 285 12.39 -20.20 -14.17
CA ASP A 285 13.84 -20.27 -14.28
C ASP A 285 14.49 -20.39 -12.91
N LEU A 286 15.10 -21.52 -12.64
CA LEU A 286 15.85 -21.79 -11.39
C LEU A 286 17.30 -21.32 -11.44
N ASP A 287 17.85 -21.12 -12.65
CA ASP A 287 19.29 -21.03 -12.86
C ASP A 287 19.77 -19.61 -13.18
N ILE A 288 18.92 -18.76 -13.77
CA ILE A 288 19.32 -17.40 -14.12
C ILE A 288 19.85 -16.64 -12.89
N PRO A 289 21.09 -16.12 -12.91
CA PRO A 289 21.62 -15.29 -11.82
C PRO A 289 20.77 -14.03 -11.64
N ILE A 290 20.45 -13.69 -10.37
CA ILE A 290 19.59 -12.56 -10.04
C ILE A 290 20.29 -11.61 -9.06
N ALA A 291 20.28 -10.32 -9.38
CA ALA A 291 20.54 -9.24 -8.44
C ALA A 291 19.28 -8.41 -8.24
N VAL A 292 18.97 -8.04 -6.99
CA VAL A 292 17.83 -7.20 -6.64
C VAL A 292 18.35 -5.87 -6.09
N LEU A 293 17.99 -4.76 -6.75
CA LEU A 293 18.34 -3.41 -6.30
C LEU A 293 17.28 -2.91 -5.32
N VAL A 294 17.74 -2.40 -4.17
CA VAL A 294 16.88 -1.91 -3.10
C VAL A 294 17.40 -0.58 -2.53
N ASN A 295 16.50 0.21 -1.92
CA ASN A 295 16.85 1.41 -1.17
C ASN A 295 15.85 1.65 -0.02
N SER A 296 15.97 2.78 0.67
CA SER A 296 15.09 3.17 1.78
C SER A 296 13.62 3.35 1.40
N GLY A 297 13.29 3.49 0.11
CA GLY A 297 11.92 3.51 -0.41
C GLY A 297 11.37 2.14 -0.77
N THR A 298 12.19 1.06 -0.67
CA THR A 298 11.76 -0.32 -0.88
C THR A 298 11.01 -0.82 0.34
N ALA A 299 9.71 -1.12 0.24
CA ALA A 299 8.88 -1.45 1.41
C ALA A 299 7.88 -2.60 1.17
N SER A 300 7.43 -3.26 2.27
CA SER A 300 6.29 -4.20 2.28
C SER A 300 6.46 -5.38 1.31
N ALA A 301 5.60 -5.54 0.29
CA ALA A 301 5.68 -6.62 -0.70
C ALA A 301 7.05 -6.69 -1.40
N SER A 302 7.71 -5.53 -1.62
CA SER A 302 9.08 -5.47 -2.14
C SER A 302 10.09 -6.10 -1.17
N GLU A 303 9.88 -5.94 0.14
CA GLU A 303 10.72 -6.54 1.17
C GLU A 303 10.45 -8.03 1.32
N ILE A 304 9.20 -8.48 1.04
CA ILE A 304 8.86 -9.91 0.97
C ILE A 304 9.62 -10.55 -0.20
N LEU A 305 9.55 -9.96 -1.40
CA LEU A 305 10.24 -10.51 -2.58
C LEU A 305 11.75 -10.53 -2.39
N SER A 306 12.35 -9.38 -2.07
CA SER A 306 13.81 -9.28 -1.89
C SER A 306 14.31 -10.14 -0.73
N GLY A 307 13.63 -10.10 0.41
CA GLY A 307 14.01 -10.88 1.60
C GLY A 307 13.84 -12.38 1.42
N SER A 308 12.79 -12.83 0.73
CA SER A 308 12.61 -14.27 0.47
C SER A 308 13.64 -14.80 -0.52
N LEU A 309 13.97 -14.06 -1.57
CA LEU A 309 15.03 -14.44 -2.51
C LEU A 309 16.41 -14.45 -1.83
N GLN A 310 16.66 -13.51 -0.91
CA GLN A 310 17.87 -13.49 -0.09
C GLN A 310 17.96 -14.69 0.83
N ASP A 311 16.94 -14.94 1.63
CA ASP A 311 16.92 -16.00 2.65
C ASP A 311 16.98 -17.42 2.04
N LEU A 312 16.60 -17.57 0.78
CA LEU A 312 16.65 -18.82 0.04
C LEU A 312 17.87 -18.91 -0.90
N ASP A 313 18.86 -18.05 -0.72
CA ASP A 313 20.10 -17.98 -1.52
C ASP A 313 19.85 -17.91 -3.03
N ARG A 314 18.75 -17.28 -3.44
CA ARG A 314 18.34 -17.21 -4.86
C ARG A 314 18.80 -15.95 -5.56
N ALA A 315 19.00 -14.85 -4.82
CA ALA A 315 19.42 -13.59 -5.37
C ALA A 315 20.40 -12.85 -4.45
N VAL A 316 21.26 -12.04 -5.05
CA VAL A 316 22.10 -11.06 -4.34
C VAL A 316 21.31 -9.76 -4.20
N ILE A 317 21.24 -9.23 -2.98
CA ILE A 317 20.60 -7.94 -2.70
C ILE A 317 21.66 -6.84 -2.73
N VAL A 318 21.42 -5.80 -3.50
CA VAL A 318 22.36 -4.69 -3.72
C VAL A 318 21.67 -3.36 -3.41
N GLY A 319 22.31 -2.54 -2.60
CA GLY A 319 21.82 -1.18 -2.26
C GLY A 319 21.87 -0.88 -0.77
N ASN A 320 20.97 -0.01 -0.34
CA ASN A 320 20.88 0.44 1.04
C ASN A 320 19.80 -0.34 1.81
N ARG A 321 19.78 -0.15 3.14
CA ARG A 321 18.73 -0.71 4.00
C ARG A 321 17.34 -0.30 3.50
N THR A 322 16.43 -1.27 3.43
CA THR A 322 15.03 -1.07 3.04
C THR A 322 14.23 -0.38 4.13
N PHE A 323 12.99 0.02 3.82
CA PHE A 323 12.13 0.79 4.71
C PHE A 323 11.83 0.08 6.04
N GLY A 324 11.57 -1.22 6.02
CA GLY A 324 11.25 -2.00 7.21
C GLY A 324 9.76 -1.98 7.56
N LYS A 325 8.86 -2.18 6.58
CA LYS A 325 7.42 -2.34 6.82
C LYS A 325 7.05 -3.82 6.84
N GLY A 326 6.91 -4.39 8.03
CA GLY A 326 6.54 -5.80 8.28
C GLY A 326 5.11 -6.01 8.75
N LEU A 327 4.22 -5.04 8.54
CA LEU A 327 2.81 -5.06 8.94
C LEU A 327 1.90 -5.28 7.75
N VAL A 328 0.86 -6.11 7.94
CA VAL A 328 -0.15 -6.43 6.92
C VAL A 328 -1.45 -5.73 7.28
N GLN A 329 -1.94 -4.88 6.37
CA GLN A 329 -3.24 -4.24 6.49
C GLN A 329 -4.29 -4.98 5.67
N VAL A 330 -5.51 -5.05 6.22
CA VAL A 330 -6.68 -5.62 5.55
C VAL A 330 -7.82 -4.62 5.60
N PRO A 331 -8.49 -4.33 4.47
CA PRO A 331 -9.67 -3.49 4.46
C PRO A 331 -10.84 -4.18 5.17
N ARG A 332 -11.61 -3.42 5.95
CA ARG A 332 -12.82 -3.83 6.67
C ARG A 332 -13.91 -2.81 6.42
N SER A 333 -15.06 -3.28 5.97
CA SER A 333 -16.24 -2.44 5.81
C SER A 333 -16.79 -2.01 7.18
N LEU A 334 -17.20 -0.77 7.27
CA LEU A 334 -17.84 -0.16 8.42
C LEU A 334 -19.27 0.27 8.06
N PRO A 335 -20.13 0.57 9.05
CA PRO A 335 -21.43 1.18 8.79
C PRO A 335 -21.32 2.46 7.96
N TYR A 336 -22.43 2.84 7.31
CA TYR A 336 -22.56 4.07 6.51
C TYR A 336 -21.52 4.19 5.38
N GLY A 337 -21.17 3.07 4.72
CA GLY A 337 -20.24 3.10 3.59
C GLY A 337 -18.77 3.31 3.95
N GLY A 338 -18.45 3.52 5.21
CA GLY A 338 -17.06 3.70 5.64
C GLY A 338 -16.22 2.44 5.48
N MET A 339 -14.91 2.62 5.40
CA MET A 339 -13.92 1.54 5.34
C MET A 339 -12.81 1.79 6.37
N MET A 340 -12.25 0.73 6.91
CA MET A 340 -11.05 0.80 7.75
C MET A 340 -9.98 -0.12 7.18
N LYS A 341 -8.81 0.43 6.93
CA LYS A 341 -7.60 -0.34 6.62
C LYS A 341 -6.90 -0.64 7.95
N VAL A 342 -7.05 -1.86 8.45
CA VAL A 342 -6.55 -2.24 9.78
C VAL A 342 -5.38 -3.19 9.71
N THR A 343 -4.34 -2.94 10.51
CA THR A 343 -3.22 -3.85 10.71
C THR A 343 -3.69 -5.10 11.45
N THR A 344 -3.59 -6.25 10.79
CA THR A 344 -4.09 -7.54 11.32
C THR A 344 -2.99 -8.52 11.67
N SER A 345 -1.79 -8.39 11.09
CA SER A 345 -0.69 -9.31 11.30
C SER A 345 0.69 -8.69 11.02
N LYS A 346 1.71 -9.31 11.58
CA LYS A 346 3.11 -9.12 11.20
C LYS A 346 3.50 -10.23 10.22
N TYR A 347 4.41 -9.96 9.28
CA TYR A 347 4.92 -10.99 8.39
C TYR A 347 6.41 -11.31 8.64
N TYR A 348 6.75 -12.55 8.33
CA TYR A 348 8.06 -13.16 8.57
C TYR A 348 8.53 -13.83 7.28
N ILE A 349 9.73 -13.47 6.82
CA ILE A 349 10.39 -14.08 5.65
C ILE A 349 10.94 -15.47 6.02
N PRO A 350 11.45 -16.26 5.05
CA PRO A 350 11.79 -17.68 5.28
C PRO A 350 12.72 -17.97 6.46
N SER A 351 13.66 -17.10 6.75
CA SER A 351 14.55 -17.21 7.93
C SER A 351 13.82 -17.06 9.28
N GLY A 352 12.54 -16.69 9.27
CA GLY A 352 11.78 -16.34 10.48
C GLY A 352 11.96 -14.90 10.94
N ARG A 353 12.75 -14.10 10.22
CA ARG A 353 12.96 -12.68 10.50
C ARG A 353 11.72 -11.85 10.14
N CYS A 354 11.27 -11.02 11.07
CA CYS A 354 10.31 -9.95 10.78
C CYS A 354 11.08 -8.73 10.24
N VAL A 355 10.64 -8.19 9.11
CA VAL A 355 11.33 -7.02 8.53
C VAL A 355 10.91 -5.70 9.18
N GLN A 356 9.92 -5.70 10.08
CA GLN A 356 9.45 -4.51 10.77
C GLN A 356 10.59 -3.81 11.51
N ALA A 357 10.89 -2.57 11.13
CA ALA A 357 11.99 -1.80 11.71
C ALA A 357 11.61 -1.12 13.03
N ILE A 358 10.35 -0.68 13.15
CA ILE A 358 9.82 0.04 14.31
C ILE A 358 8.72 -0.81 14.93
N ASP A 359 8.80 -1.06 16.23
CA ASP A 359 7.73 -1.70 17.01
C ASP A 359 6.83 -0.57 17.56
N TYR A 360 5.55 -0.54 17.14
CA TYR A 360 4.57 0.48 17.48
C TYR A 360 3.77 0.08 18.71
#